data_4877d43c59463c3b2dee82672722fe6e
#
_entry.id   4877d43c59463c3b2dee82672722fe6e
#
_cell.length_a   1.000
_cell.length_b   1.000
_cell.length_c   1.000
_cell.angle_alpha   90.00
_cell.angle_beta   90.00
_cell.angle_gamma   90.00
#
_symmetry.space_group_name_H-M   'P 1'
#
loop_
_entity.id
_entity.type
_entity.pdbx_description
1 polymer ?
#
loop_
_entity_poly.entity_id
_entity_poly.type
_entity_poly.pdbx_seq_one_letter_code
_entity_poly.pdbx_strand_id
1 'polypeptide(L)'
;MTKKTFPLSKKELEAAAARFPTPFYIYDENAIRENARRIKAAFSIFPGYINHFAVKAAPNPAILRVLRDEGFGADCSSFTELLLAEMSGIKGEGIMFTSNETPSAEYHKARELGAIINLDDFTHIEFLEKTAGLPKILSIRYNPGPLKLGNAIIGNPVEAKYGFTREQTLEGFALLKKKGVKRFALHTMVASNELKTAYHVETGRILFELAAEIKQKTGISLEFVNLGGGVGIPYKPEDEAVNYEELAAGLKEAFDAIMVPAGLACTGIHTEWGRVITGPYGWLVTRAIHRKNIYRKYIGVDASMADLIRPAMYGAYHHITVAGKEDAPLSEVYDVVGSLCENCDKFAVQRSLPAIETDEISGDLLIIHDAGAHGRAMGFNYNGKLRCGELLLCADGSITQIRRKETPADLFATF
;
A
#
# COMPACT_ATOMS: atom_id res chain seq x y z
N MET A 1 25.00 1.87 2.97
CA MET A 1 23.97 0.86 3.29
C MET A 1 23.08 1.39 4.40
N THR A 2 21.80 1.51 4.19
CA THR A 2 20.85 1.97 5.22
C THR A 2 20.63 0.82 6.21
N LYS A 3 21.09 0.99 7.47
CA LYS A 3 20.86 -0.02 8.53
C LYS A 3 19.36 -0.09 8.80
N LYS A 4 18.77 -1.29 8.69
CA LYS A 4 17.38 -1.53 9.09
C LYS A 4 17.31 -1.51 10.61
N THR A 5 16.38 -0.73 11.15
CA THR A 5 16.21 -0.54 12.59
C THR A 5 14.85 -1.07 13.04
N PHE A 6 14.77 -1.46 14.30
CA PHE A 6 13.55 -1.83 14.99
C PHE A 6 13.39 -0.97 16.25
N PRO A 7 12.21 -0.46 16.57
CA PRO A 7 12.07 0.57 17.61
C PRO A 7 12.16 0.06 19.05
N LEU A 8 12.04 -1.25 19.28
CA LEU A 8 12.07 -1.83 20.61
C LEU A 8 13.40 -2.54 20.88
N SER A 9 13.89 -2.43 22.12
CA SER A 9 14.98 -3.28 22.61
C SER A 9 14.54 -4.75 22.72
N LYS A 10 15.50 -5.70 22.80
CA LYS A 10 15.20 -7.11 23.02
C LYS A 10 14.30 -7.31 24.25
N LYS A 11 14.57 -6.61 25.35
CA LYS A 11 13.79 -6.73 26.59
C LYS A 11 12.33 -6.29 26.41
N GLU A 12 12.11 -5.18 25.71
CA GLU A 12 10.75 -4.67 25.43
C GLU A 12 10.01 -5.60 24.47
N LEU A 13 10.71 -6.12 23.45
CA LEU A 13 10.13 -7.08 22.52
C LEU A 13 9.75 -8.41 23.20
N GLU A 14 10.59 -8.95 24.09
CA GLU A 14 10.26 -10.15 24.85
C GLU A 14 9.07 -9.90 25.81
N ALA A 15 8.99 -8.73 26.43
CA ALA A 15 7.85 -8.35 27.24
C ALA A 15 6.55 -8.25 26.41
N ALA A 16 6.65 -7.72 25.19
CA ALA A 16 5.53 -7.68 24.26
C ALA A 16 5.12 -9.10 23.83
N ALA A 17 6.08 -9.97 23.51
CA ALA A 17 5.83 -11.36 23.12
C ALA A 17 5.24 -12.22 24.25
N ALA A 18 5.57 -11.93 25.49
CA ALA A 18 4.98 -12.58 26.66
C ALA A 18 3.49 -12.19 26.84
N ARG A 19 3.13 -10.95 26.49
CA ARG A 19 1.75 -10.47 26.57
C ARG A 19 0.92 -10.83 25.33
N PHE A 20 1.55 -10.80 24.16
CA PHE A 20 0.95 -11.07 22.86
C PHE A 20 1.80 -12.15 22.15
N PRO A 21 1.41 -13.42 22.26
CA PRO A 21 2.20 -14.52 21.69
C PRO A 21 2.48 -14.34 20.19
N THR A 22 3.70 -14.63 19.77
CA THR A 22 4.11 -14.65 18.37
C THR A 22 3.33 -15.69 17.54
N PRO A 23 3.26 -15.57 16.21
CA PRO A 23 3.69 -14.40 15.46
C PRO A 23 2.71 -13.24 15.59
N PHE A 24 3.21 -12.00 15.42
CA PHE A 24 2.38 -10.79 15.31
C PHE A 24 3.04 -9.74 14.43
N TYR A 25 2.21 -8.89 13.82
CA TYR A 25 2.67 -7.63 13.24
C TYR A 25 2.74 -6.54 14.31
N ILE A 26 3.73 -5.66 14.20
CA ILE A 26 3.80 -4.45 15.02
C ILE A 26 4.12 -3.25 14.14
N TYR A 27 3.40 -2.15 14.35
CA TYR A 27 3.55 -0.89 13.62
C TYR A 27 4.00 0.21 14.58
N ASP A 28 4.84 1.13 14.11
CA ASP A 28 5.27 2.32 14.85
C ASP A 28 4.43 3.53 14.46
N GLU A 29 3.55 3.98 15.37
CA GLU A 29 2.67 5.12 15.15
C GLU A 29 3.44 6.41 14.89
N ASN A 30 4.48 6.68 15.69
CA ASN A 30 5.26 7.91 15.55
C ASN A 30 5.95 7.98 14.19
N ALA A 31 6.59 6.91 13.78
CA ALA A 31 7.28 6.85 12.50
C ALA A 31 6.30 6.97 11.31
N ILE A 32 5.11 6.37 11.40
CA ILE A 32 4.06 6.51 10.39
C ILE A 32 3.58 7.97 10.30
N ARG A 33 3.32 8.63 11.44
CA ARG A 33 2.90 10.03 11.48
C ARG A 33 3.97 10.97 10.93
N GLU A 34 5.20 10.79 11.35
CA GLU A 34 6.34 11.59 10.88
C GLU A 34 6.51 11.47 9.37
N ASN A 35 6.46 10.24 8.84
CA ASN A 35 6.55 10.01 7.40
C ASN A 35 5.38 10.67 6.64
N ALA A 36 4.16 10.57 7.15
CA ALA A 36 2.99 11.23 6.56
C ALA A 36 3.17 12.76 6.50
N ARG A 37 3.69 13.37 7.58
CA ARG A 37 3.99 14.80 7.65
C ARG A 37 5.09 15.21 6.66
N ARG A 38 6.15 14.41 6.52
CA ARG A 38 7.23 14.66 5.54
C ARG A 38 6.71 14.66 4.11
N ILE A 39 5.89 13.68 3.75
CA ILE A 39 5.28 13.61 2.42
C ILE A 39 4.40 14.84 2.18
N LYS A 40 3.54 15.17 3.14
CA LYS A 40 2.65 16.33 3.04
C LYS A 40 3.43 17.65 2.92
N ALA A 41 4.54 17.79 3.64
CA ALA A 41 5.41 18.95 3.54
C ALA A 41 6.07 19.07 2.16
N ALA A 42 6.64 17.98 1.64
CA ALA A 42 7.27 17.97 0.31
C ALA A 42 6.28 18.33 -0.81
N PHE A 43 5.03 17.85 -0.72
CA PHE A 43 4.00 18.08 -1.73
C PHE A 43 3.14 19.34 -1.48
N SER A 44 3.41 20.10 -0.41
CA SER A 44 2.69 21.37 -0.11
C SER A 44 2.85 22.44 -1.18
N ILE A 45 3.80 22.28 -2.07
CA ILE A 45 4.03 23.14 -3.23
C ILE A 45 2.93 23.03 -4.32
N PHE A 46 2.06 22.01 -4.22
CA PHE A 46 0.93 21.82 -5.13
C PHE A 46 -0.38 22.31 -4.51
N PRO A 47 -1.29 22.91 -5.32
CA PRO A 47 -2.63 23.21 -4.86
C PRO A 47 -3.35 21.95 -4.35
N GLY A 48 -4.00 22.05 -3.19
CA GLY A 48 -4.93 21.02 -2.70
C GLY A 48 -4.35 19.60 -2.64
N TYR A 49 -3.07 19.44 -2.30
CA TYR A 49 -2.45 18.11 -2.21
C TYR A 49 -3.12 17.24 -1.15
N ILE A 50 -3.51 16.03 -1.56
CA ILE A 50 -4.03 14.98 -0.67
C ILE A 50 -3.42 13.63 -1.05
N ASN A 51 -2.95 12.87 -0.05
CA ASN A 51 -2.71 11.45 -0.25
C ASN A 51 -3.93 10.66 0.27
N HIS A 52 -4.55 9.86 -0.59
CA HIS A 52 -5.53 8.86 -0.21
C HIS A 52 -4.78 7.55 0.07
N PHE A 53 -4.65 7.19 1.33
CA PHE A 53 -3.93 5.97 1.70
C PHE A 53 -4.58 4.74 1.09
N ALA A 54 -3.83 3.96 0.30
CA ALA A 54 -4.33 2.71 -0.27
C ALA A 54 -4.65 1.71 0.85
N VAL A 55 -5.94 1.53 1.15
CA VAL A 55 -6.43 0.71 2.29
C VAL A 55 -5.88 -0.71 2.21
N LYS A 56 -5.80 -1.28 1.02
CA LYS A 56 -5.22 -2.62 0.77
C LYS A 56 -3.79 -2.81 1.30
N ALA A 57 -3.03 -1.75 1.53
CA ALA A 57 -1.68 -1.85 2.08
C ALA A 57 -1.68 -2.28 3.55
N ALA A 58 -2.55 -1.69 4.37
CA ALA A 58 -2.75 -2.04 5.78
C ALA A 58 -4.21 -1.78 6.20
N PRO A 59 -5.16 -2.71 5.92
CA PRO A 59 -6.59 -2.54 6.14
C PRO A 59 -6.95 -2.67 7.62
N ASN A 60 -6.53 -1.70 8.43
CA ASN A 60 -6.78 -1.66 9.86
C ASN A 60 -7.31 -0.29 10.27
N PRO A 61 -8.49 -0.20 10.94
CA PRO A 61 -9.08 1.07 11.35
C PRO A 61 -8.20 1.93 12.25
N ALA A 62 -7.30 1.32 13.06
CA ALA A 62 -6.36 2.08 13.88
C ALA A 62 -5.34 2.83 13.01
N ILE A 63 -4.77 2.17 12.01
CA ILE A 63 -3.83 2.78 11.06
C ILE A 63 -4.54 3.87 10.24
N LEU A 64 -5.76 3.61 9.77
CA LEU A 64 -6.54 4.60 9.02
C LEU A 64 -6.84 5.85 9.86
N ARG A 65 -7.14 5.70 11.17
CA ARG A 65 -7.33 6.84 12.08
C ARG A 65 -6.05 7.65 12.27
N VAL A 66 -4.89 6.97 12.45
CA VAL A 66 -3.59 7.64 12.52
C VAL A 66 -3.35 8.52 11.30
N LEU A 67 -3.61 8.01 10.10
CA LEU A 67 -3.40 8.73 8.84
C LEU A 67 -4.46 9.81 8.60
N ARG A 68 -5.72 9.57 8.94
CA ARG A 68 -6.78 10.59 8.91
C ARG A 68 -6.41 11.80 9.77
N ASP A 69 -5.87 11.59 10.96
CA ASP A 69 -5.49 12.65 11.88
C ASP A 69 -4.32 13.48 11.33
N GLU A 70 -3.50 12.91 10.44
CA GLU A 70 -2.47 13.63 9.67
C GLU A 70 -3.03 14.29 8.39
N GLY A 71 -4.36 14.14 8.13
CA GLY A 71 -5.05 14.75 7.00
C GLY A 71 -5.01 13.94 5.71
N PHE A 72 -4.75 12.64 5.80
CA PHE A 72 -4.83 11.73 4.64
C PHE A 72 -6.26 11.22 4.46
N GLY A 73 -6.63 10.96 3.21
CA GLY A 73 -7.82 10.23 2.83
C GLY A 73 -7.59 8.72 2.78
N ALA A 74 -8.57 8.00 2.22
CA ALA A 74 -8.51 6.57 1.97
C ALA A 74 -8.80 6.27 0.50
N ASP A 75 -7.96 5.43 -0.14
CA ASP A 75 -8.24 4.82 -1.43
C ASP A 75 -8.77 3.40 -1.18
N CYS A 76 -10.03 3.18 -1.52
CA CYS A 76 -10.79 1.95 -1.30
C CYS A 76 -11.03 1.22 -2.62
N SER A 77 -10.89 -0.11 -2.61
CA SER A 77 -11.04 -0.96 -3.80
C SER A 77 -12.11 -2.05 -3.65
N SER A 78 -12.91 -2.01 -2.57
CA SER A 78 -13.97 -2.97 -2.31
C SER A 78 -15.02 -2.41 -1.34
N PHE A 79 -16.16 -3.11 -1.27
CA PHE A 79 -17.21 -2.80 -0.29
C PHE A 79 -16.69 -2.76 1.15
N THR A 80 -15.87 -3.74 1.52
CA THR A 80 -15.34 -3.87 2.88
C THR A 80 -14.34 -2.76 3.20
N GLU A 81 -13.54 -2.31 2.23
CA GLU A 81 -12.63 -1.17 2.43
C GLU A 81 -13.39 0.14 2.60
N LEU A 82 -14.52 0.33 1.90
CA LEU A 82 -15.43 1.45 2.14
C LEU A 82 -15.98 1.45 3.58
N LEU A 83 -16.36 0.29 4.11
CA LEU A 83 -16.79 0.16 5.51
C LEU A 83 -15.62 0.47 6.48
N LEU A 84 -14.40 0.03 6.18
CA LEU A 84 -13.23 0.35 7.00
C LEU A 84 -12.94 1.86 7.04
N ALA A 85 -13.06 2.54 5.91
CA ALA A 85 -12.93 3.99 5.84
C ALA A 85 -14.00 4.69 6.70
N GLU A 86 -15.26 4.27 6.58
CA GLU A 86 -16.39 4.77 7.39
C GLU A 86 -16.17 4.56 8.88
N MET A 87 -15.80 3.35 9.31
CA MET A 87 -15.45 3.01 10.71
C MET A 87 -14.28 3.83 11.26
N SER A 88 -13.41 4.30 10.37
CA SER A 88 -12.25 5.14 10.72
C SER A 88 -12.59 6.63 10.74
N GLY A 89 -13.84 7.00 10.41
CA GLY A 89 -14.33 8.38 10.38
C GLY A 89 -13.89 9.17 9.13
N ILE A 90 -13.41 8.49 8.08
CA ILE A 90 -13.12 9.09 6.78
C ILE A 90 -14.42 9.11 5.96
N LYS A 91 -14.80 10.27 5.40
CA LYS A 91 -16.08 10.47 4.72
C LYS A 91 -15.93 11.37 3.49
N GLY A 92 -16.96 11.32 2.62
CA GLY A 92 -17.08 12.21 1.48
C GLY A 92 -15.87 12.09 0.55
N GLU A 93 -15.42 13.22 0.09
CA GLU A 93 -14.28 13.33 -0.84
C GLU A 93 -12.91 12.97 -0.21
N GLY A 94 -12.86 12.69 1.10
CA GLY A 94 -11.73 12.01 1.71
C GLY A 94 -11.58 10.54 1.28
N ILE A 95 -12.58 9.97 0.61
CA ILE A 95 -12.55 8.61 0.07
C ILE A 95 -12.43 8.68 -1.45
N MET A 96 -11.37 8.09 -2.01
CA MET A 96 -11.30 7.64 -3.39
C MET A 96 -11.84 6.21 -3.45
N PHE A 97 -12.61 5.89 -4.47
CA PHE A 97 -13.08 4.52 -4.71
C PHE A 97 -12.73 4.08 -6.12
N THR A 98 -11.82 3.12 -6.21
CA THR A 98 -11.33 2.54 -7.46
C THR A 98 -11.42 1.02 -7.40
N SER A 99 -12.32 0.43 -8.18
CA SER A 99 -12.46 -1.00 -8.34
C SER A 99 -12.46 -1.34 -9.83
N ASN A 100 -11.99 -2.53 -10.23
CA ASN A 100 -11.82 -2.87 -11.64
C ASN A 100 -13.10 -3.43 -12.27
N GLU A 101 -13.67 -4.47 -11.67
CA GLU A 101 -14.91 -5.12 -12.11
C GLU A 101 -16.00 -4.82 -11.06
N THR A 102 -16.44 -3.58 -10.99
CA THR A 102 -17.19 -3.03 -9.85
C THR A 102 -18.64 -3.54 -9.80
N PRO A 103 -19.03 -4.30 -8.76
CA PRO A 103 -20.43 -4.66 -8.53
C PRO A 103 -21.28 -3.44 -8.17
N SER A 104 -22.58 -3.51 -8.48
CA SER A 104 -23.53 -2.43 -8.18
C SER A 104 -23.58 -2.04 -6.70
N ALA A 105 -23.47 -3.00 -5.79
CA ALA A 105 -23.47 -2.77 -4.35
C ALA A 105 -22.32 -1.86 -3.90
N GLU A 106 -21.14 -1.98 -4.51
CA GLU A 106 -19.98 -1.13 -4.22
C GLU A 106 -20.21 0.31 -4.70
N TYR A 107 -20.79 0.50 -5.88
CA TYR A 107 -21.18 1.82 -6.35
C TYR A 107 -22.23 2.47 -5.45
N HIS A 108 -23.23 1.72 -5.02
CA HIS A 108 -24.23 2.21 -4.07
C HIS A 108 -23.57 2.68 -2.76
N LYS A 109 -22.66 1.86 -2.19
CA LYS A 109 -21.98 2.23 -0.93
C LYS A 109 -21.05 3.43 -1.11
N ALA A 110 -20.29 3.47 -2.22
CA ALA A 110 -19.43 4.63 -2.52
C ALA A 110 -20.25 5.93 -2.67
N ARG A 111 -21.43 5.86 -3.32
CA ARG A 111 -22.37 6.98 -3.44
C ARG A 111 -22.97 7.40 -2.09
N GLU A 112 -23.37 6.44 -1.28
CA GLU A 112 -23.87 6.67 0.07
C GLU A 112 -22.87 7.44 0.94
N LEU A 113 -21.59 7.06 0.88
CA LEU A 113 -20.49 7.69 1.61
C LEU A 113 -20.07 9.04 1.03
N GLY A 114 -20.53 9.39 -0.18
CA GLY A 114 -20.09 10.58 -0.91
C GLY A 114 -18.66 10.48 -1.44
N ALA A 115 -18.14 9.27 -1.63
CA ALA A 115 -16.80 9.02 -2.14
C ALA A 115 -16.62 9.54 -3.57
N ILE A 116 -15.40 9.91 -3.94
CA ILE A 116 -15.00 10.18 -5.32
C ILE A 116 -14.87 8.84 -6.02
N ILE A 117 -15.76 8.56 -6.98
CA ILE A 117 -15.69 7.34 -7.78
C ILE A 117 -14.72 7.57 -8.93
N ASN A 118 -13.77 6.65 -9.08
CA ASN A 118 -12.82 6.59 -10.17
C ASN A 118 -13.23 5.46 -11.13
N LEU A 119 -13.71 5.82 -12.30
CA LEU A 119 -14.19 4.87 -13.31
C LEU A 119 -13.01 4.15 -13.94
N ASP A 120 -13.06 2.83 -13.96
CA ASP A 120 -12.00 1.98 -14.47
C ASP A 120 -12.13 1.64 -15.95
N ASP A 121 -13.36 1.64 -16.48
CA ASP A 121 -13.66 1.35 -17.88
C ASP A 121 -14.79 2.21 -18.44
N PHE A 122 -14.79 2.42 -19.75
CA PHE A 122 -15.78 3.24 -20.45
C PHE A 122 -17.23 2.74 -20.25
N THR A 123 -17.42 1.42 -20.18
CA THR A 123 -18.74 0.79 -19.96
C THR A 123 -19.27 1.05 -18.55
N HIS A 124 -18.39 1.36 -17.60
CA HIS A 124 -18.79 1.71 -16.23
C HIS A 124 -19.57 3.02 -16.16
N ILE A 125 -19.48 3.91 -17.14
CA ILE A 125 -20.26 5.16 -17.17
C ILE A 125 -21.75 4.86 -17.16
N GLU A 126 -22.20 4.04 -18.11
CA GLU A 126 -23.61 3.66 -18.21
C GLU A 126 -24.06 2.78 -17.04
N PHE A 127 -23.21 1.85 -16.63
CA PHE A 127 -23.50 0.97 -15.51
C PHE A 127 -23.69 1.74 -14.20
N LEU A 128 -22.80 2.69 -13.89
CA LEU A 128 -22.93 3.56 -12.71
C LEU A 128 -24.20 4.41 -12.77
N GLU A 129 -24.47 5.04 -13.93
CA GLU A 129 -25.66 5.87 -14.13
C GLU A 129 -26.94 5.08 -13.84
N LYS A 130 -27.02 3.88 -14.39
CA LYS A 130 -28.19 2.99 -14.27
C LYS A 130 -28.38 2.43 -12.85
N THR A 131 -27.29 2.11 -12.16
CA THR A 131 -27.36 1.42 -10.87
C THR A 131 -27.41 2.39 -9.69
N ALA A 132 -26.55 3.38 -9.64
CA ALA A 132 -26.40 4.27 -8.47
C ALA A 132 -26.54 5.77 -8.81
N GLY A 133 -26.72 6.11 -10.08
CA GLY A 133 -26.74 7.48 -10.59
C GLY A 133 -25.35 8.14 -10.58
N LEU A 134 -25.17 9.13 -11.46
CA LEU A 134 -23.89 9.85 -11.57
C LEU A 134 -23.73 10.84 -10.41
N PRO A 135 -22.58 10.87 -9.71
CA PRO A 135 -22.27 11.89 -8.71
C PRO A 135 -21.90 13.22 -9.37
N LYS A 136 -21.75 14.26 -8.53
CA LYS A 136 -21.33 15.58 -9.01
C LYS A 136 -19.89 15.61 -9.48
N ILE A 137 -19.02 14.80 -8.87
CA ILE A 137 -17.60 14.63 -9.21
C ILE A 137 -17.34 13.19 -9.62
N LEU A 138 -16.62 13.02 -10.73
CA LEU A 138 -16.13 11.73 -11.23
C LEU A 138 -14.69 11.83 -11.69
N SER A 139 -13.93 10.78 -11.41
CA SER A 139 -12.59 10.55 -11.93
C SER A 139 -12.62 9.48 -13.01
N ILE A 140 -11.70 9.55 -13.97
CA ILE A 140 -11.45 8.49 -14.95
C ILE A 140 -10.04 7.97 -14.74
N ARG A 141 -9.88 6.65 -14.68
CA ARG A 141 -8.59 5.99 -14.66
C ARG A 141 -8.07 5.82 -16.08
N TYR A 142 -7.01 6.53 -16.38
CA TYR A 142 -6.31 6.44 -17.65
C TYR A 142 -5.26 5.32 -17.63
N ASN A 143 -5.24 4.51 -18.68
CA ASN A 143 -4.19 3.55 -18.96
C ASN A 143 -3.28 4.11 -20.08
N PRO A 144 -2.00 4.43 -19.83
CA PRO A 144 -1.11 5.00 -20.82
C PRO A 144 -0.69 4.02 -21.92
N GLY A 145 -1.04 2.74 -21.81
CA GLY A 145 -0.70 1.73 -22.81
C GLY A 145 0.79 1.68 -23.09
N PRO A 146 1.19 1.76 -24.38
CA PRO A 146 2.61 1.65 -24.79
C PRO A 146 3.47 2.85 -24.39
N LEU A 147 2.89 3.96 -23.94
CA LEU A 147 3.63 5.14 -23.50
C LEU A 147 4.39 4.91 -22.19
N LYS A 148 4.09 3.83 -21.47
CA LYS A 148 4.73 3.52 -20.20
C LYS A 148 5.08 2.04 -20.10
N LEU A 149 6.24 1.75 -19.54
CA LEU A 149 6.62 0.39 -19.16
C LEU A 149 6.23 0.14 -17.71
N GLY A 150 5.66 -1.03 -17.45
CA GLY A 150 5.39 -1.50 -16.10
C GLY A 150 6.60 -2.24 -15.50
N ASN A 151 6.36 -2.90 -14.37
CA ASN A 151 7.38 -3.74 -13.72
C ASN A 151 6.82 -5.12 -13.38
N ALA A 152 7.68 -6.01 -12.85
CA ALA A 152 7.32 -7.40 -12.57
C ALA A 152 6.15 -7.58 -11.58
N ILE A 153 5.81 -6.57 -10.78
CA ILE A 153 4.72 -6.65 -9.80
C ILE A 153 3.38 -6.23 -10.42
N ILE A 154 3.36 -5.15 -11.24
CA ILE A 154 2.12 -4.61 -11.80
C ILE A 154 1.86 -5.06 -13.25
N GLY A 155 2.88 -5.55 -13.94
CA GLY A 155 2.81 -5.90 -15.37
C GLY A 155 2.89 -4.68 -16.29
N ASN A 156 2.79 -4.91 -17.59
CA ASN A 156 2.79 -3.85 -18.61
C ASN A 156 1.39 -3.22 -18.75
N PRO A 157 1.28 -1.89 -18.91
CA PRO A 157 -0.01 -1.24 -19.11
C PRO A 157 -0.82 -1.77 -20.30
N VAL A 158 -0.15 -2.21 -21.37
CA VAL A 158 -0.84 -2.79 -22.56
C VAL A 158 -1.57 -4.11 -22.23
N GLU A 159 -1.07 -4.86 -21.25
CA GLU A 159 -1.63 -6.15 -20.80
C GLU A 159 -2.51 -5.98 -19.55
N ALA A 160 -2.55 -4.79 -18.98
CA ALA A 160 -3.30 -4.51 -17.75
C ALA A 160 -4.81 -4.52 -18.04
N LYS A 161 -5.56 -5.18 -17.14
CA LYS A 161 -7.01 -5.33 -17.27
C LYS A 161 -7.82 -4.07 -16.94
N TYR A 162 -7.20 -2.93 -16.74
CA TYR A 162 -7.84 -1.73 -16.19
C TYR A 162 -7.41 -0.45 -16.89
N GLY A 163 -8.32 0.50 -16.90
CA GLY A 163 -8.14 1.86 -17.35
C GLY A 163 -8.60 2.11 -18.79
N PHE A 164 -9.03 3.33 -19.01
CA PHE A 164 -9.46 3.86 -20.33
C PHE A 164 -8.24 4.07 -21.23
N THR A 165 -8.37 3.81 -22.53
CA THR A 165 -7.41 4.33 -23.52
C THR A 165 -7.47 5.86 -23.58
N ARG A 166 -6.52 6.48 -24.27
CA ARG A 166 -6.51 7.95 -24.45
C ARG A 166 -7.78 8.43 -25.15
N GLU A 167 -8.19 7.78 -26.23
CA GLU A 167 -9.39 8.09 -26.99
C GLU A 167 -10.64 7.94 -26.13
N GLN A 168 -10.79 6.81 -25.44
CA GLN A 168 -11.89 6.56 -24.51
C GLN A 168 -11.92 7.58 -23.35
N THR A 169 -10.77 8.05 -22.88
CA THR A 169 -10.69 9.08 -21.82
C THR A 169 -11.30 10.39 -22.30
N LEU A 170 -10.93 10.85 -23.50
CA LEU A 170 -11.48 12.07 -24.08
C LEU A 170 -12.97 11.98 -24.34
N GLU A 171 -13.42 10.86 -24.93
CA GLU A 171 -14.82 10.58 -25.18
C GLU A 171 -15.62 10.45 -23.87
N GLY A 172 -15.07 9.76 -22.87
CA GLY A 172 -15.69 9.59 -21.56
C GLY A 172 -15.92 10.93 -20.86
N PHE A 173 -14.95 11.82 -20.83
CA PHE A 173 -15.14 13.16 -20.27
C PHE A 173 -16.20 13.98 -21.03
N ALA A 174 -16.21 13.92 -22.34
CA ALA A 174 -17.23 14.59 -23.15
C ALA A 174 -18.63 14.04 -22.86
N LEU A 175 -18.76 12.72 -22.77
CA LEU A 175 -20.01 12.04 -22.43
C LEU A 175 -20.50 12.39 -21.02
N LEU A 176 -19.62 12.32 -20.01
CA LEU A 176 -19.96 12.68 -18.63
C LEU A 176 -20.41 14.14 -18.49
N LYS A 177 -19.74 15.07 -19.20
CA LYS A 177 -20.16 16.47 -19.28
C LYS A 177 -21.56 16.61 -19.87
N LYS A 178 -21.85 15.91 -20.98
CA LYS A 178 -23.18 15.87 -21.61
C LYS A 178 -24.25 15.32 -20.67
N LYS A 179 -23.90 14.31 -19.85
CA LYS A 179 -24.79 13.72 -18.83
C LYS A 179 -24.93 14.59 -17.58
N GLY A 180 -24.30 15.75 -17.51
CA GLY A 180 -24.50 16.74 -16.45
C GLY A 180 -23.53 16.65 -15.27
N VAL A 181 -22.49 15.82 -15.32
CA VAL A 181 -21.39 15.85 -14.34
C VAL A 181 -20.72 17.22 -14.37
N LYS A 182 -20.35 17.75 -13.21
CA LYS A 182 -19.85 19.12 -13.06
C LYS A 182 -18.38 19.22 -12.70
N ARG A 183 -17.86 18.23 -11.96
CA ARG A 183 -16.51 18.22 -11.44
C ARG A 183 -15.80 16.96 -11.93
N PHE A 184 -14.56 17.10 -12.38
CA PHE A 184 -13.84 16.05 -13.10
C PHE A 184 -12.44 15.88 -12.54
N ALA A 185 -11.97 14.65 -12.51
CA ALA A 185 -10.61 14.32 -12.13
C ALA A 185 -10.03 13.24 -13.06
N LEU A 186 -8.71 13.16 -13.11
CA LEU A 186 -7.98 12.18 -13.90
C LEU A 186 -7.08 11.36 -12.96
N HIS A 187 -6.98 10.07 -13.19
CA HIS A 187 -6.18 9.16 -12.40
C HIS A 187 -5.36 8.22 -13.29
N THR A 188 -4.25 7.70 -12.77
CA THR A 188 -3.56 6.53 -13.34
C THR A 188 -2.91 5.68 -12.24
N MET A 189 -2.59 4.42 -12.57
CA MET A 189 -1.84 3.52 -11.71
C MET A 189 -0.98 2.60 -12.56
N VAL A 190 0.33 2.84 -12.61
CA VAL A 190 1.26 2.19 -13.56
C VAL A 190 2.51 1.59 -12.90
N ALA A 191 2.66 1.72 -11.59
CA ALA A 191 3.83 1.24 -10.87
C ALA A 191 3.46 0.51 -9.57
N SER A 192 4.36 -0.36 -9.12
CA SER A 192 4.34 -0.93 -7.78
C SER A 192 5.78 -1.17 -7.31
N ASN A 193 6.16 -0.54 -6.21
CA ASN A 193 7.52 -0.52 -5.66
C ASN A 193 8.57 0.01 -6.64
N GLU A 194 8.29 1.14 -7.27
CA GLU A 194 9.25 1.83 -8.12
C GLU A 194 10.05 2.85 -7.29
N LEU A 195 11.38 2.74 -7.34
CA LEU A 195 12.30 3.59 -6.57
C LEU A 195 12.84 4.78 -7.38
N LYS A 196 12.70 4.75 -8.70
CA LYS A 196 13.25 5.79 -9.57
C LYS A 196 12.35 7.02 -9.62
N THR A 197 12.82 8.13 -9.07
CA THR A 197 12.13 9.43 -9.10
C THR A 197 11.71 9.82 -10.51
N ALA A 198 12.60 9.66 -11.49
CA ALA A 198 12.33 9.98 -12.89
C ALA A 198 11.13 9.24 -13.48
N TYR A 199 10.88 7.99 -13.05
CA TYR A 199 9.72 7.22 -13.51
C TYR A 199 8.40 7.88 -13.08
N HIS A 200 8.34 8.35 -11.84
CA HIS A 200 7.15 9.02 -11.30
C HIS A 200 6.94 10.40 -11.90
N VAL A 201 8.02 11.15 -12.13
CA VAL A 201 7.98 12.46 -12.81
C VAL A 201 7.45 12.31 -14.23
N GLU A 202 7.93 11.31 -14.98
CA GLU A 202 7.42 11.02 -16.33
C GLU A 202 5.94 10.61 -16.32
N THR A 203 5.51 9.81 -15.32
CA THR A 203 4.09 9.47 -15.15
C THR A 203 3.24 10.74 -14.94
N GLY A 204 3.71 11.66 -14.11
CA GLY A 204 3.06 12.96 -13.92
C GLY A 204 2.99 13.76 -15.21
N ARG A 205 4.10 13.84 -15.98
CA ARG A 205 4.14 14.53 -17.28
C ARG A 205 3.07 14.00 -18.26
N ILE A 206 2.97 12.68 -18.40
CA ILE A 206 1.95 12.04 -19.27
C ILE A 206 0.53 12.46 -18.86
N LEU A 207 0.24 12.48 -17.56
CA LEU A 207 -1.08 12.91 -17.07
C LEU A 207 -1.33 14.40 -17.25
N PHE A 208 -0.33 15.25 -17.08
CA PHE A 208 -0.45 16.70 -17.28
C PHE A 208 -0.69 17.04 -18.75
N GLU A 209 0.00 16.37 -19.66
CA GLU A 209 -0.23 16.51 -21.11
C GLU A 209 -1.65 16.08 -21.48
N LEU A 210 -2.13 14.96 -20.95
CA LEU A 210 -3.51 14.51 -21.16
C LEU A 210 -4.53 15.48 -20.55
N ALA A 211 -4.27 16.04 -19.37
CA ALA A 211 -5.12 17.04 -18.73
C ALA A 211 -5.24 18.33 -19.59
N ALA A 212 -4.13 18.80 -20.15
CA ALA A 212 -4.10 19.92 -21.06
C ALA A 212 -4.91 19.65 -22.35
N GLU A 213 -4.78 18.44 -22.90
CA GLU A 213 -5.55 18.00 -24.07
C GLU A 213 -7.05 17.89 -23.77
N ILE A 214 -7.44 17.33 -22.62
CA ILE A 214 -8.85 17.28 -22.16
C ILE A 214 -9.40 18.70 -22.13
N LYS A 215 -8.67 19.66 -21.56
CA LYS A 215 -9.07 21.07 -21.51
C LYS A 215 -9.26 21.64 -22.92
N GLN A 216 -8.30 21.41 -23.80
CA GLN A 216 -8.34 21.91 -25.17
C GLN A 216 -9.52 21.35 -25.96
N LYS A 217 -9.78 20.04 -25.88
CA LYS A 217 -10.79 19.36 -26.70
C LYS A 217 -12.21 19.45 -26.15
N THR A 218 -12.36 19.48 -24.82
CA THR A 218 -13.68 19.40 -24.16
C THR A 218 -14.07 20.66 -23.42
N GLY A 219 -13.12 21.58 -23.18
CA GLY A 219 -13.30 22.76 -22.34
C GLY A 219 -13.42 22.39 -20.83
N ILE A 220 -13.14 21.16 -20.43
CA ILE A 220 -13.17 20.72 -19.04
C ILE A 220 -11.87 21.12 -18.34
N SER A 221 -11.98 21.80 -17.20
CA SER A 221 -10.88 21.95 -16.26
C SER A 221 -11.00 20.86 -15.20
N LEU A 222 -9.94 20.08 -15.04
CA LEU A 222 -9.89 19.05 -14.00
C LEU A 222 -9.72 19.71 -12.63
N GLU A 223 -10.41 19.19 -11.64
CA GLU A 223 -10.27 19.65 -10.27
C GLU A 223 -8.96 19.16 -9.64
N PHE A 224 -8.61 17.92 -9.92
CA PHE A 224 -7.31 17.35 -9.56
C PHE A 224 -6.84 16.30 -10.57
N VAL A 225 -5.54 16.06 -10.53
CA VAL A 225 -4.90 14.91 -11.19
C VAL A 225 -4.36 14.00 -10.08
N ASN A 226 -4.79 12.73 -10.08
CA ASN A 226 -4.34 11.71 -9.15
C ASN A 226 -3.24 10.88 -9.81
N LEU A 227 -2.03 10.96 -9.28
CA LEU A 227 -0.85 10.27 -9.80
C LEU A 227 -0.83 8.78 -9.40
N GLY A 228 -1.85 8.32 -8.68
CA GLY A 228 -1.94 6.96 -8.16
C GLY A 228 -0.90 6.64 -7.09
N GLY A 229 -0.61 5.37 -6.96
CA GLY A 229 0.40 4.85 -6.03
C GLY A 229 1.71 4.48 -6.72
N GLY A 230 2.39 3.49 -6.14
CA GLY A 230 3.54 2.85 -6.78
C GLY A 230 4.90 3.27 -6.25
N VAL A 231 5.02 4.37 -5.50
CA VAL A 231 6.28 4.74 -4.85
C VAL A 231 6.74 3.62 -3.92
N GLY A 232 7.96 3.19 -4.16
CA GLY A 232 8.57 2.03 -3.51
C GLY A 232 9.29 2.36 -2.21
N ILE A 233 9.75 1.27 -1.57
CA ILE A 233 10.63 1.31 -0.40
C ILE A 233 11.88 0.48 -0.65
N PRO A 234 13.01 0.84 -0.05
CA PRO A 234 14.25 0.09 -0.18
C PRO A 234 14.18 -1.19 0.65
N TYR A 235 13.73 -2.30 0.06
CA TYR A 235 13.68 -3.58 0.77
C TYR A 235 15.07 -4.12 1.08
N LYS A 236 15.98 -3.99 0.15
CA LYS A 236 17.37 -4.45 0.30
C LYS A 236 18.25 -3.35 0.93
N PRO A 237 19.30 -3.72 1.67
CA PRO A 237 20.20 -2.74 2.27
C PRO A 237 20.94 -1.83 1.27
N GLU A 238 21.09 -2.30 0.03
CA GLU A 238 21.72 -1.56 -1.08
C GLU A 238 20.78 -0.63 -1.83
N ASP A 239 19.46 -0.78 -1.65
CA ASP A 239 18.46 0.07 -2.28
C ASP A 239 18.45 1.46 -1.61
N GLU A 240 18.13 2.49 -2.38
CA GLU A 240 17.98 3.87 -1.90
C GLU A 240 16.49 4.24 -1.82
N ALA A 241 16.11 4.93 -0.76
CA ALA A 241 14.75 5.45 -0.60
C ALA A 241 14.48 6.60 -1.57
N VAL A 242 13.25 6.69 -2.05
CA VAL A 242 12.81 7.84 -2.85
C VAL A 242 12.90 9.11 -2.01
N ASN A 243 13.53 10.14 -2.57
CA ASN A 243 13.55 11.48 -2.00
C ASN A 243 12.27 12.21 -2.38
N TYR A 244 11.43 12.54 -1.39
CA TYR A 244 10.12 13.17 -1.63
C TYR A 244 10.23 14.59 -2.14
N GLU A 245 11.23 15.34 -1.67
CA GLU A 245 11.49 16.72 -2.08
C GLU A 245 11.94 16.77 -3.55
N GLU A 246 12.84 15.87 -3.94
CA GLU A 246 13.28 15.72 -5.34
C GLU A 246 12.13 15.31 -6.25
N LEU A 247 11.31 14.34 -5.81
CA LEU A 247 10.14 13.90 -6.55
C LEU A 247 9.13 15.04 -6.74
N ALA A 248 8.83 15.77 -5.67
CA ALA A 248 7.91 16.90 -5.72
C ALA A 248 8.44 18.02 -6.61
N ALA A 249 9.73 18.34 -6.55
CA ALA A 249 10.36 19.36 -7.40
C ALA A 249 10.28 18.99 -8.88
N GLY A 250 10.62 17.73 -9.24
CA GLY A 250 10.54 17.29 -10.64
C GLY A 250 9.11 17.25 -11.18
N LEU A 251 8.14 16.86 -10.35
CA LEU A 251 6.71 16.94 -10.72
C LEU A 251 6.25 18.40 -10.87
N LYS A 252 6.73 19.30 -10.01
CA LYS A 252 6.38 20.74 -10.06
C LYS A 252 6.92 21.39 -11.34
N GLU A 253 8.14 21.08 -11.74
CA GLU A 253 8.70 21.55 -13.00
C GLU A 253 7.84 21.12 -14.19
N ALA A 254 7.44 19.84 -14.25
CA ALA A 254 6.55 19.34 -15.30
C ALA A 254 5.16 20.00 -15.24
N PHE A 255 4.61 20.20 -14.03
CA PHE A 255 3.33 20.87 -13.82
C PHE A 255 3.37 22.32 -14.33
N ASP A 256 4.40 23.09 -13.96
CA ASP A 256 4.52 24.47 -14.37
C ASP A 256 4.72 24.62 -15.88
N ALA A 257 5.47 23.72 -16.50
CA ALA A 257 5.71 23.74 -17.93
C ALA A 257 4.47 23.39 -18.76
N ILE A 258 3.54 22.58 -18.24
CA ILE A 258 2.41 22.04 -19.01
C ILE A 258 1.07 22.60 -18.54
N MET A 259 0.79 22.53 -17.24
CA MET A 259 -0.52 22.86 -16.67
C MET A 259 -0.77 24.37 -16.61
N VAL A 260 0.25 25.15 -16.27
CA VAL A 260 0.13 26.61 -16.16
C VAL A 260 -0.21 27.24 -17.52
N PRO A 261 0.52 26.97 -18.61
CA PRO A 261 0.17 27.50 -19.95
C PRO A 261 -1.20 27.05 -20.47
N ALA A 262 -1.66 25.84 -20.04
CA ALA A 262 -2.98 25.32 -20.37
C ALA A 262 -4.13 25.97 -19.57
N GLY A 263 -3.83 26.88 -18.65
CA GLY A 263 -4.82 27.52 -17.77
C GLY A 263 -5.35 26.57 -16.68
N LEU A 264 -4.51 25.64 -16.23
CA LEU A 264 -4.81 24.60 -15.22
C LEU A 264 -3.97 24.77 -13.95
N ALA A 265 -3.45 25.95 -13.65
CA ALA A 265 -2.59 26.24 -12.50
C ALA A 265 -3.23 25.92 -11.14
N CYS A 266 -4.57 25.92 -11.06
CA CYS A 266 -5.31 25.63 -9.83
C CYS A 266 -5.70 24.14 -9.68
N THR A 267 -5.31 23.26 -10.60
CA THR A 267 -5.61 21.83 -10.54
C THR A 267 -4.84 21.21 -9.39
N GLY A 268 -5.55 20.50 -8.49
CA GLY A 268 -4.98 19.80 -7.35
C GLY A 268 -4.14 18.57 -7.77
N ILE A 269 -3.23 18.17 -6.90
CA ILE A 269 -2.48 16.91 -7.07
C ILE A 269 -2.87 15.96 -5.96
N HIS A 270 -3.33 14.77 -6.34
CA HIS A 270 -3.62 13.67 -5.41
C HIS A 270 -2.68 12.50 -5.65
N THR A 271 -2.51 11.67 -4.62
CA THR A 271 -1.75 10.41 -4.68
C THR A 271 -2.48 9.31 -3.92
N GLU A 272 -2.14 8.03 -4.21
CA GLU A 272 -2.71 6.85 -3.54
C GLU A 272 -1.58 5.99 -2.95
N TRP A 273 -0.67 6.62 -2.24
CA TRP A 273 0.46 5.93 -1.67
C TRP A 273 0.05 5.09 -0.46
N GLY A 274 0.42 3.82 -0.49
CA GLY A 274 0.22 2.88 0.61
C GLY A 274 1.54 2.33 1.13
N ARG A 275 2.29 1.65 0.25
CA ARG A 275 3.53 0.94 0.62
C ARG A 275 4.54 1.85 1.33
N VAL A 276 4.83 3.00 0.77
CA VAL A 276 5.81 3.94 1.31
C VAL A 276 5.35 4.57 2.63
N ILE A 277 4.05 4.54 2.92
CA ILE A 277 3.49 5.13 4.15
C ILE A 277 3.74 4.23 5.36
N THR A 278 3.38 2.95 5.27
CA THR A 278 3.41 2.02 6.41
C THR A 278 4.48 0.93 6.29
N GLY A 279 4.91 0.62 5.07
CA GLY A 279 5.81 -0.50 4.78
C GLY A 279 7.06 -0.53 5.65
N PRO A 280 7.88 0.55 5.71
CA PRO A 280 9.11 0.60 6.50
C PRO A 280 8.88 0.61 8.02
N TYR A 281 7.66 0.91 8.45
CA TYR A 281 7.31 1.14 9.86
C TYR A 281 6.39 0.05 10.41
N GLY A 282 6.44 -1.14 9.81
CA GLY A 282 5.76 -2.33 10.28
C GLY A 282 6.62 -3.56 10.08
N TRP A 283 6.61 -4.42 11.06
CA TRP A 283 7.43 -5.64 11.15
C TRP A 283 6.57 -6.85 11.45
N LEU A 284 6.95 -8.01 10.91
CA LEU A 284 6.47 -9.30 11.39
C LEU A 284 7.48 -9.86 12.38
N VAL A 285 7.05 -10.07 13.62
CA VAL A 285 7.83 -10.69 14.69
C VAL A 285 7.44 -12.15 14.79
N THR A 286 8.45 -13.03 14.81
CA THR A 286 8.25 -14.47 14.85
C THR A 286 9.33 -15.14 15.71
N ARG A 287 9.02 -16.28 16.34
CA ARG A 287 9.96 -17.03 17.18
C ARG A 287 10.59 -18.18 16.40
N ALA A 288 11.88 -18.36 16.58
CA ALA A 288 12.61 -19.52 16.07
C ALA A 288 12.31 -20.75 16.94
N ILE A 289 11.58 -21.72 16.38
CA ILE A 289 11.09 -22.89 17.15
C ILE A 289 11.88 -24.17 16.88
N HIS A 290 12.36 -24.35 15.64
CA HIS A 290 13.06 -25.57 15.25
C HIS A 290 14.28 -25.29 14.37
N ARG A 291 15.28 -26.18 14.47
CA ARG A 291 16.43 -26.23 13.57
C ARG A 291 16.47 -27.57 12.86
N LYS A 292 16.68 -27.55 11.56
CA LYS A 292 16.93 -28.75 10.76
C LYS A 292 18.27 -28.61 10.04
N ASN A 293 19.08 -29.65 10.10
CA ASN A 293 20.34 -29.76 9.36
C ASN A 293 20.24 -30.99 8.47
N ILE A 294 19.89 -30.79 7.20
CA ILE A 294 19.84 -31.85 6.19
C ILE A 294 20.77 -31.47 5.05
N TYR A 295 20.29 -31.27 3.80
CA TYR A 295 21.12 -30.76 2.71
C TYR A 295 21.41 -29.25 2.84
N ARG A 296 20.61 -28.54 3.64
CA ARG A 296 20.76 -27.14 4.07
C ARG A 296 20.45 -27.00 5.54
N LYS A 297 20.83 -25.84 6.10
CA LYS A 297 20.43 -25.47 7.46
C LYS A 297 19.13 -24.68 7.40
N TYR A 298 18.12 -25.10 8.13
CA TYR A 298 16.82 -24.47 8.22
C TYR A 298 16.56 -23.96 9.65
N ILE A 299 15.99 -22.76 9.73
CA ILE A 299 15.36 -22.25 10.94
C ILE A 299 13.86 -22.25 10.69
N GLY A 300 13.14 -23.09 11.42
CA GLY A 300 11.68 -23.11 11.45
C GLY A 300 11.17 -22.08 12.45
N VAL A 301 10.25 -21.25 12.00
CA VAL A 301 9.61 -20.21 12.81
C VAL A 301 8.12 -20.51 13.01
N ASP A 302 7.49 -19.86 13.99
CA ASP A 302 6.05 -20.00 14.28
C ASP A 302 5.15 -19.21 13.29
N ALA A 303 5.70 -18.24 12.56
CA ALA A 303 5.03 -17.63 11.40
C ALA A 303 5.07 -18.55 10.17
N SER A 304 4.25 -18.21 9.17
CA SER A 304 4.23 -18.90 7.87
C SER A 304 3.97 -17.94 6.73
N MET A 305 4.04 -18.43 5.48
CA MET A 305 3.64 -17.61 4.32
C MET A 305 2.16 -17.18 4.38
N ALA A 306 1.33 -17.83 5.22
CA ALA A 306 -0.03 -17.39 5.49
C ALA A 306 -0.07 -16.02 6.21
N ASP A 307 1.00 -15.68 6.93
CA ASP A 307 1.18 -14.35 7.54
C ASP A 307 1.87 -13.36 6.59
N LEU A 308 2.85 -13.81 5.78
CA LEU A 308 3.59 -12.98 4.82
C LEU A 308 3.89 -13.74 3.52
N ILE A 309 2.97 -13.66 2.55
CA ILE A 309 3.05 -14.40 1.29
C ILE A 309 4.11 -13.85 0.31
N ARG A 310 4.52 -12.60 0.45
CA ARG A 310 5.30 -11.88 -0.57
C ARG A 310 6.61 -12.56 -0.98
N PRO A 311 7.42 -13.16 -0.10
CA PRO A 311 8.60 -13.94 -0.50
C PRO A 311 8.24 -15.11 -1.43
N ALA A 312 7.17 -15.84 -1.12
CA ALA A 312 6.72 -16.99 -1.91
C ALA A 312 6.12 -16.57 -3.27
N MET A 313 5.29 -15.52 -3.28
CA MET A 313 4.53 -15.08 -4.46
C MET A 313 5.38 -14.28 -5.46
N TYR A 314 6.25 -13.41 -4.96
CA TYR A 314 6.99 -12.45 -5.80
C TYR A 314 8.51 -12.63 -5.74
N GLY A 315 9.02 -13.60 -4.96
CA GLY A 315 10.44 -13.65 -4.63
C GLY A 315 10.91 -12.40 -3.86
N ALA A 316 9.99 -11.73 -3.16
CA ALA A 316 10.28 -10.47 -2.50
C ALA A 316 11.29 -10.64 -1.37
N TYR A 317 12.30 -9.79 -1.37
CA TYR A 317 13.24 -9.70 -0.27
C TYR A 317 12.60 -8.97 0.92
N HIS A 318 12.78 -9.54 2.10
CA HIS A 318 12.59 -8.87 3.39
C HIS A 318 13.85 -9.05 4.22
N HIS A 319 14.35 -7.96 4.81
CA HIS A 319 15.49 -8.04 5.72
C HIS A 319 15.06 -8.74 7.01
N ILE A 320 15.95 -9.58 7.56
CA ILE A 320 15.69 -10.29 8.80
C ILE A 320 16.81 -9.95 9.77
N THR A 321 16.45 -9.51 10.98
CA THR A 321 17.35 -9.36 12.11
C THR A 321 16.93 -10.28 13.24
N VAL A 322 17.87 -10.58 14.14
CA VAL A 322 17.63 -11.37 15.35
C VAL A 322 17.73 -10.43 16.54
N ALA A 323 16.67 -10.35 17.34
CA ALA A 323 16.57 -9.41 18.45
C ALA A 323 17.72 -9.57 19.44
N GLY A 324 18.45 -8.47 19.68
CA GLY A 324 19.63 -8.45 20.55
C GLY A 324 20.89 -9.07 19.96
N LYS A 325 20.88 -9.39 18.65
CA LYS A 325 22.04 -9.89 17.89
C LYS A 325 22.29 -9.07 16.62
N GLU A 326 21.84 -7.80 16.60
CA GLU A 326 21.90 -6.93 15.41
C GLU A 326 23.34 -6.63 14.96
N ASP A 327 24.28 -6.62 15.89
CA ASP A 327 25.72 -6.37 15.65
C ASP A 327 26.55 -7.67 15.76
N ALA A 328 25.93 -8.84 15.93
CA ALA A 328 26.63 -10.12 16.01
C ALA A 328 27.13 -10.57 14.61
N PRO A 329 28.23 -11.33 14.54
CA PRO A 329 28.72 -11.86 13.28
C PRO A 329 27.69 -12.69 12.54
N LEU A 330 27.55 -12.47 11.22
CA LEU A 330 26.73 -13.30 10.33
C LEU A 330 27.44 -14.63 10.05
N SER A 331 27.49 -15.49 11.03
CA SER A 331 28.34 -16.70 11.06
C SER A 331 27.71 -17.92 10.40
N GLU A 332 26.40 -17.83 10.10
CA GLU A 332 25.64 -18.98 9.63
C GLU A 332 24.81 -18.63 8.37
N VAL A 333 24.53 -19.65 7.56
CA VAL A 333 23.66 -19.49 6.37
C VAL A 333 22.44 -20.39 6.56
N TYR A 334 21.25 -19.77 6.54
CA TYR A 334 19.99 -20.47 6.78
C TYR A 334 18.96 -20.21 5.67
N ASP A 335 18.07 -21.21 5.47
CA ASP A 335 16.74 -20.97 4.96
C ASP A 335 15.82 -20.72 6.18
N VAL A 336 15.09 -19.61 6.21
CA VAL A 336 14.10 -19.29 7.25
C VAL A 336 12.73 -19.69 6.73
N VAL A 337 12.06 -20.63 7.41
CA VAL A 337 10.88 -21.35 6.89
C VAL A 337 9.75 -21.39 7.91
N GLY A 338 8.50 -21.40 7.40
CA GLY A 338 7.31 -21.63 8.19
C GLY A 338 6.95 -23.11 8.28
N SER A 339 5.72 -23.38 8.73
CA SER A 339 5.23 -24.73 9.06
C SER A 339 4.16 -25.26 8.10
N LEU A 340 3.91 -24.62 6.97
CA LEU A 340 2.98 -25.13 5.97
C LEU A 340 3.52 -26.37 5.24
N CYS A 341 2.62 -27.27 4.83
CA CYS A 341 2.95 -28.35 3.91
C CYS A 341 3.12 -27.84 2.48
N GLU A 342 3.97 -26.81 2.33
CA GLU A 342 4.22 -26.08 1.08
C GLU A 342 5.71 -25.69 1.00
N ASN A 343 6.40 -26.14 -0.03
CA ASN A 343 7.84 -25.86 -0.15
C ASN A 343 8.19 -24.39 -0.36
N CYS A 344 7.22 -23.57 -0.81
CA CYS A 344 7.39 -22.13 -0.96
C CYS A 344 7.24 -21.35 0.37
N ASP A 345 6.93 -22.04 1.49
CA ASP A 345 6.82 -21.42 2.82
C ASP A 345 8.19 -21.05 3.37
N LYS A 346 8.82 -20.06 2.73
CA LYS A 346 10.16 -19.55 3.03
C LYS A 346 10.17 -18.03 3.06
N PHE A 347 10.60 -17.48 4.18
CA PHE A 347 10.83 -16.05 4.33
C PHE A 347 12.17 -15.61 3.76
N ALA A 348 13.16 -16.50 3.79
CA ALA A 348 14.48 -16.29 3.22
C ALA A 348 15.11 -17.61 2.78
N VAL A 349 15.94 -17.56 1.74
CA VAL A 349 16.70 -18.67 1.21
C VAL A 349 18.16 -18.29 1.25
N GLN A 350 19.03 -19.17 1.81
CA GLN A 350 20.48 -19.00 1.92
C GLN A 350 20.85 -17.60 2.49
N ARG A 351 20.18 -17.22 3.56
CA ARG A 351 20.43 -15.96 4.23
C ARG A 351 21.54 -16.06 5.28
N SER A 352 22.55 -15.19 5.17
CA SER A 352 23.55 -15.03 6.22
C SER A 352 22.92 -14.33 7.44
N LEU A 353 22.97 -15.01 8.60
CA LEU A 353 22.40 -14.54 9.87
C LEU A 353 23.37 -14.88 11.02
N PRO A 354 23.25 -14.24 12.19
CA PRO A 354 23.94 -14.70 13.40
C PRO A 354 23.46 -16.10 13.80
N ALA A 355 24.19 -16.77 14.67
CA ALA A 355 23.75 -18.04 15.24
C ALA A 355 22.42 -17.86 16.00
N ILE A 356 21.42 -18.69 15.66
CA ILE A 356 20.05 -18.60 16.18
C ILE A 356 19.80 -19.73 17.14
N GLU A 357 19.31 -19.41 18.34
CA GLU A 357 18.81 -20.38 19.30
C GLU A 357 17.33 -20.68 18.99
N THR A 358 16.98 -21.97 19.06
CA THR A 358 15.63 -22.43 18.70
C THR A 358 14.98 -23.16 19.89
N ASP A 359 13.80 -22.70 20.27
CA ASP A 359 12.94 -23.28 21.29
C ASP A 359 11.55 -22.63 21.20
N GLU A 360 10.49 -23.37 21.48
CA GLU A 360 9.12 -22.87 21.36
C GLU A 360 8.80 -21.70 22.32
N ILE A 361 9.48 -21.68 23.49
CA ILE A 361 9.24 -20.70 24.55
C ILE A 361 10.33 -19.64 24.57
N SER A 362 11.59 -20.07 24.52
CA SER A 362 12.78 -19.24 24.74
C SER A 362 13.67 -19.03 23.53
N GLY A 363 13.29 -19.57 22.36
CA GLY A 363 14.01 -19.37 21.11
C GLY A 363 14.10 -17.90 20.70
N ASP A 364 15.11 -17.55 19.92
CA ASP A 364 15.34 -16.18 19.48
C ASP A 364 14.12 -15.61 18.73
N LEU A 365 13.85 -14.32 18.93
CA LEU A 365 12.87 -13.58 18.16
C LEU A 365 13.53 -13.03 16.87
N LEU A 366 12.93 -13.38 15.74
CA LEU A 366 13.30 -12.84 14.42
C LEU A 366 12.35 -11.70 14.08
N ILE A 367 12.93 -10.63 13.56
CA ILE A 367 12.21 -9.43 13.09
C ILE A 367 12.32 -9.41 11.57
N ILE A 368 11.20 -9.56 10.88
CA ILE A 368 11.11 -9.46 9.42
C ILE A 368 10.68 -8.04 9.09
N HIS A 369 11.61 -7.27 8.51
CA HIS A 369 11.47 -5.85 8.25
C HIS A 369 10.60 -5.53 7.03
N ASP A 370 10.18 -4.27 6.92
CA ASP A 370 9.44 -3.71 5.77
C ASP A 370 8.11 -4.47 5.48
N ALA A 371 7.49 -5.00 6.52
CA ALA A 371 6.29 -5.82 6.42
C ALA A 371 4.99 -5.03 6.67
N GLY A 372 5.07 -3.72 6.94
CA GLY A 372 3.93 -2.88 7.29
C GLY A 372 2.96 -2.55 6.15
N ALA A 373 3.25 -3.01 4.92
CA ALA A 373 2.35 -2.87 3.78
C ALA A 373 2.32 -4.16 2.96
N HIS A 374 1.11 -4.58 2.54
CA HIS A 374 0.91 -5.82 1.78
C HIS A 374 1.50 -7.07 2.47
N GLY A 375 1.61 -7.03 3.79
CA GLY A 375 1.99 -8.15 4.62
C GLY A 375 0.75 -8.86 5.12
N ARG A 376 0.30 -8.56 6.35
CA ARG A 376 -0.91 -9.15 6.95
C ARG A 376 -2.15 -9.02 6.05
N ALA A 377 -2.25 -7.93 5.27
CA ALA A 377 -3.34 -7.70 4.32
C ALA A 377 -3.49 -8.80 3.27
N MET A 378 -2.40 -9.42 2.85
CA MET A 378 -2.39 -10.52 1.87
C MET A 378 -2.42 -11.90 2.53
N GLY A 379 -2.64 -11.98 3.83
CA GLY A 379 -2.71 -13.25 4.57
C GLY A 379 -3.91 -14.11 4.18
N PHE A 380 -3.80 -15.41 4.39
CA PHE A 380 -4.79 -16.43 4.02
C PHE A 380 -4.76 -17.58 5.04
N ASN A 381 -5.60 -18.60 4.84
CA ASN A 381 -5.76 -19.70 5.78
C ASN A 381 -5.40 -21.08 5.19
N TYR A 382 -4.40 -21.15 4.30
CA TYR A 382 -3.94 -22.44 3.76
C TYR A 382 -3.44 -23.37 4.86
N ASN A 383 -3.65 -24.67 4.73
CA ASN A 383 -3.48 -25.69 5.77
C ASN A 383 -4.26 -25.40 7.08
N GLY A 384 -5.30 -24.56 7.05
CA GLY A 384 -6.03 -24.18 8.25
C GLY A 384 -5.25 -23.28 9.21
N LYS A 385 -4.14 -22.66 8.75
CA LYS A 385 -3.38 -21.70 9.59
C LYS A 385 -4.21 -20.47 9.88
N LEU A 386 -4.20 -20.08 11.16
CA LEU A 386 -4.86 -18.91 11.68
C LEU A 386 -3.94 -17.70 11.51
N ARG A 387 -4.47 -16.60 10.96
CA ARG A 387 -3.70 -15.39 10.74
C ARG A 387 -3.34 -14.71 12.05
N CYS A 388 -2.12 -14.18 12.11
CA CYS A 388 -1.58 -13.50 13.29
C CYS A 388 -2.27 -12.18 13.61
N GLY A 389 -2.06 -11.68 14.83
CA GLY A 389 -2.55 -10.38 15.30
C GLY A 389 -1.74 -9.21 14.79
N GLU A 390 -2.24 -7.99 15.08
CA GLU A 390 -1.56 -6.73 14.79
C GLU A 390 -1.49 -5.88 16.06
N LEU A 391 -0.32 -5.31 16.32
CA LEU A 391 -0.01 -4.43 17.44
C LEU A 391 0.36 -3.05 16.92
N LEU A 392 0.12 -2.02 17.72
CA LEU A 392 0.57 -0.65 17.49
C LEU A 392 1.46 -0.24 18.67
N LEU A 393 2.69 0.14 18.37
CA LEU A 393 3.53 0.91 19.27
C LEU A 393 3.04 2.36 19.19
N CYS A 394 2.27 2.74 20.21
CA CYS A 394 1.61 4.04 20.28
C CYS A 394 2.60 5.19 20.52
N ALA A 395 2.19 6.40 20.23
CA ALA A 395 3.00 7.60 20.38
C ALA A 395 3.51 7.84 21.81
N ASP A 396 2.81 7.32 22.82
CA ASP A 396 3.19 7.38 24.23
C ASP A 396 4.14 6.24 24.67
N GLY A 397 4.56 5.37 23.74
CA GLY A 397 5.41 4.20 23.99
C GLY A 397 4.65 2.96 24.47
N SER A 398 3.33 3.03 24.67
CA SER A 398 2.53 1.86 24.98
C SER A 398 2.32 0.95 23.78
N ILE A 399 2.11 -0.35 24.01
CA ILE A 399 1.79 -1.32 22.95
C ILE A 399 0.33 -1.74 23.10
N THR A 400 -0.45 -1.48 22.05
CA THR A 400 -1.88 -1.78 21.98
C THR A 400 -2.16 -2.81 20.89
N GLN A 401 -3.02 -3.77 21.18
CA GLN A 401 -3.51 -4.73 20.18
C GLN A 401 -4.59 -4.06 19.33
N ILE A 402 -4.29 -3.85 18.06
CA ILE A 402 -5.20 -3.23 17.08
C ILE A 402 -5.96 -4.24 16.23
N ARG A 403 -5.53 -5.51 16.28
CA ARG A 403 -6.24 -6.68 15.76
C ARG A 403 -5.80 -7.91 16.55
N ARG A 404 -6.73 -8.69 17.06
CA ARG A 404 -6.40 -9.95 17.69
C ARG A 404 -5.98 -11.02 16.66
N LYS A 405 -5.24 -12.03 17.11
CA LYS A 405 -5.01 -13.27 16.34
C LYS A 405 -6.35 -13.98 16.07
N GLU A 406 -6.47 -14.62 14.93
CA GLU A 406 -7.61 -15.49 14.64
C GLU A 406 -7.64 -16.69 15.58
N THR A 407 -8.84 -17.18 15.85
CA THR A 407 -9.12 -18.41 16.59
C THR A 407 -9.76 -19.43 15.66
N PRO A 408 -9.82 -20.73 16.01
CA PRO A 408 -10.57 -21.70 15.22
C PRO A 408 -12.03 -21.29 14.97
N ALA A 409 -12.67 -20.60 15.94
CA ALA A 409 -14.03 -20.11 15.79
C ALA A 409 -14.17 -19.09 14.63
N ASP A 410 -13.14 -18.27 14.39
CA ASP A 410 -13.16 -17.33 13.26
C ASP A 410 -13.08 -18.08 11.93
N LEU A 411 -12.24 -19.11 11.84
CA LEU A 411 -12.12 -19.94 10.64
C LEU A 411 -13.41 -20.72 10.37
N PHE A 412 -14.07 -21.19 11.42
CA PHE A 412 -15.28 -22.03 11.33
C PHE A 412 -16.59 -21.22 11.29
N ALA A 413 -16.52 -19.89 11.37
CA ALA A 413 -17.69 -19.01 11.45
C ALA A 413 -18.64 -19.13 10.23
N THR A 414 -18.17 -19.70 9.13
CA THR A 414 -18.93 -19.88 7.89
C THR A 414 -19.39 -21.31 7.64
N PHE A 415 -19.17 -22.24 8.57
CA PHE A 415 -19.57 -23.67 8.45
C PHE A 415 -20.92 -23.95 9.09
#